data_a0850b192682c74a4320ccc485e5062b
#
_entry.id   a0850b192682c74a4320ccc485e5062b
#
_cell.length_a   1.000
_cell.length_b   1.000
_cell.length_c   1.000
_cell.angle_alpha   90.00
_cell.angle_beta   90.00
_cell.angle_gamma   90.00
#
_symmetry.space_group_name_H-M   'P 1'
#
loop_
_entity.id
_entity.type
_entity.pdbx_description
1 polymer ?
#
loop_
_entity_poly.entity_id
_entity_poly.type
_entity_poly.pdbx_seq_one_letter_code
_entity_poly.pdbx_strand_id
1 'polypeptide(L)'
;MKRFLLGLVLLLAVAAGVLYFVPATLLASVRTVERGLAGLSEHSVQVDNLEIAYLEGGSEKNPTLLLIHGFGADKDNWLRFARPLTERYHVVALDLPGFGDSSKPQQASYDVGTQAERVANFAAAIGVRRLHLAGNSMGGHIAALYAARHP
;
A
#
# COMPACT_ATOMS: atom_id res chain seq x y z
N MET A 1 50.29 9.55 8.25
CA MET A 1 49.09 10.41 8.31
C MET A 1 48.06 10.12 7.21
N LYS A 2 48.41 10.23 5.91
CA LYS A 2 47.43 10.03 4.81
C LYS A 2 46.72 8.66 4.83
N ARG A 3 47.46 7.56 5.10
CA ARG A 3 46.88 6.20 5.18
C ARG A 3 45.92 6.01 6.37
N PHE A 4 46.22 6.66 7.50
CA PHE A 4 45.35 6.64 8.67
C PHE A 4 44.05 7.42 8.44
N LEU A 5 44.18 8.60 7.79
CA LEU A 5 43.00 9.39 7.42
C LEU A 5 42.09 8.67 6.44
N LEU A 6 42.67 7.98 5.44
CA LEU A 6 41.92 7.18 4.48
C LEU A 6 41.18 6.04 5.17
N GLY A 7 41.82 5.32 6.11
CA GLY A 7 41.19 4.26 6.90
C GLY A 7 40.02 4.76 7.75
N LEU A 8 40.18 5.94 8.37
CA LEU A 8 39.10 6.55 9.15
C LEU A 8 37.92 6.96 8.28
N VAL A 9 38.16 7.56 7.12
CA VAL A 9 37.10 7.94 6.16
C VAL A 9 36.34 6.71 5.67
N LEU A 10 37.07 5.63 5.35
CA LEU A 10 36.44 4.36 4.94
C LEU A 10 35.58 3.76 6.06
N LEU A 11 36.07 3.76 7.29
CA LEU A 11 35.32 3.26 8.44
C LEU A 11 34.04 4.06 8.68
N LEU A 12 34.12 5.39 8.60
CA LEU A 12 32.95 6.26 8.74
C LEU A 12 31.93 6.07 7.59
N ALA A 13 32.39 5.88 6.37
CA ALA A 13 31.53 5.59 5.23
C ALA A 13 30.81 4.24 5.38
N VAL A 14 31.52 3.20 5.84
CA VAL A 14 30.92 1.89 6.13
C VAL A 14 29.92 1.99 7.27
N ALA A 15 30.25 2.69 8.36
CA ALA A 15 29.34 2.88 9.49
C ALA A 15 28.07 3.66 9.06
N ALA A 16 28.21 4.71 8.27
CA ALA A 16 27.09 5.46 7.71
C ALA A 16 26.23 4.58 6.79
N GLY A 17 26.84 3.77 5.95
CA GLY A 17 26.15 2.79 5.10
C GLY A 17 25.35 1.78 5.93
N VAL A 18 25.95 1.21 6.96
CA VAL A 18 25.26 0.27 7.87
C VAL A 18 24.09 0.96 8.57
N LEU A 19 24.26 2.17 9.10
CA LEU A 19 23.19 2.93 9.78
C LEU A 19 22.05 3.34 8.83
N TYR A 20 22.33 3.50 7.56
CA TYR A 20 21.34 3.89 6.55
C TYR A 20 20.58 2.68 5.97
N PHE A 21 21.31 1.63 5.56
CA PHE A 21 20.73 0.50 4.84
C PHE A 21 20.16 -0.60 5.74
N VAL A 22 20.80 -0.88 6.89
CA VAL A 22 20.34 -1.96 7.78
C VAL A 22 18.95 -1.69 8.37
N PRO A 23 18.59 -0.48 8.83
CA PRO A 23 17.22 -0.21 9.28
C PRO A 23 16.19 -0.35 8.18
N ALA A 24 16.49 0.08 6.95
CA ALA A 24 15.56 -0.04 5.82
C ALA A 24 15.32 -1.51 5.43
N THR A 25 16.36 -2.33 5.36
CA THR A 25 16.24 -3.76 5.06
C THR A 25 15.54 -4.53 6.18
N LEU A 26 15.78 -4.19 7.44
CA LEU A 26 15.08 -4.75 8.59
C LEU A 26 13.59 -4.42 8.54
N LEU A 27 13.24 -3.18 8.28
CA LEU A 27 11.84 -2.74 8.16
C LEU A 27 11.14 -3.46 7.00
N ALA A 28 11.78 -3.58 5.84
CA ALA A 28 11.25 -4.33 4.70
C ALA A 28 11.03 -5.81 5.05
N SER A 29 11.98 -6.43 5.76
CA SER A 29 11.86 -7.82 6.18
C SER A 29 10.71 -8.02 7.18
N VAL A 30 10.55 -7.10 8.14
CA VAL A 30 9.44 -7.12 9.11
C VAL A 30 8.09 -6.99 8.38
N ARG A 31 7.97 -6.05 7.44
CA ARG A 31 6.75 -5.89 6.62
C ARG A 31 6.41 -7.17 5.84
N THR A 32 7.40 -7.80 5.22
CA THR A 32 7.20 -9.06 4.49
C THR A 32 6.67 -10.16 5.42
N VAL A 33 7.23 -10.29 6.61
CA VAL A 33 6.75 -11.26 7.61
C VAL A 33 5.33 -10.92 8.07
N GLU A 34 5.04 -9.66 8.39
CA GLU A 34 3.71 -9.22 8.82
C GLU A 34 2.64 -9.44 7.73
N ARG A 35 2.97 -9.17 6.46
CA ARG A 35 2.12 -9.48 5.30
C ARG A 35 1.82 -10.97 5.19
N GLY A 36 2.85 -11.82 5.30
CA GLY A 36 2.69 -13.27 5.30
C GLY A 36 1.82 -13.77 6.47
N LEU A 37 2.02 -13.24 7.68
CA LEU A 37 1.20 -13.56 8.85
C LEU A 37 -0.26 -13.08 8.71
N ALA A 38 -0.50 -12.04 7.93
CA ALA A 38 -1.84 -11.58 7.59
C ALA A 38 -2.48 -12.36 6.44
N GLY A 39 -1.75 -13.28 5.81
CA GLY A 39 -2.22 -14.02 4.64
C GLY A 39 -2.36 -13.13 3.39
N LEU A 40 -1.54 -12.06 3.33
CA LEU A 40 -1.54 -11.09 2.24
C LEU A 40 -0.22 -11.13 1.46
N SER A 41 -0.31 -10.98 0.15
CA SER A 41 0.83 -10.82 -0.77
C SER A 41 0.74 -9.49 -1.50
N GLU A 42 1.89 -8.97 -1.91
CA GLU A 42 1.99 -7.69 -2.60
C GLU A 42 1.87 -7.87 -4.11
N HIS A 43 1.11 -6.98 -4.72
CA HIS A 43 0.85 -6.91 -6.15
C HIS A 43 0.90 -5.47 -6.64
N SER A 44 0.98 -5.29 -7.96
CA SER A 44 0.71 -4.02 -8.62
C SER A 44 -0.11 -4.24 -9.88
N VAL A 45 -0.88 -3.23 -10.26
CA VAL A 45 -1.67 -3.21 -11.49
C VAL A 45 -1.58 -1.84 -12.14
N GLN A 46 -1.51 -1.85 -13.48
CA GLN A 46 -1.56 -0.62 -14.27
C GLN A 46 -3.01 -0.19 -14.46
N VAL A 47 -3.34 1.02 -14.01
CA VAL A 47 -4.64 1.66 -14.18
C VAL A 47 -4.43 2.99 -14.90
N ASP A 48 -4.84 3.08 -16.15
CA ASP A 48 -4.50 4.21 -17.03
C ASP A 48 -2.97 4.44 -17.07
N ASN A 49 -2.52 5.61 -16.64
CA ASN A 49 -1.11 5.97 -16.57
C ASN A 49 -0.50 5.83 -15.17
N LEU A 50 -1.21 5.16 -14.24
CA LEU A 50 -0.80 4.98 -12.85
C LEU A 50 -0.54 3.51 -12.55
N GLU A 51 0.57 3.21 -11.92
CA GLU A 51 0.80 1.93 -11.27
C GLU A 51 0.23 2.01 -9.84
N ILE A 52 -0.66 1.08 -9.51
CA ILE A 52 -1.31 0.98 -8.19
C ILE A 52 -0.76 -0.25 -7.49
N ALA A 53 -0.07 -0.04 -6.38
CA ALA A 53 0.39 -1.11 -5.49
C ALA A 53 -0.72 -1.50 -4.52
N TYR A 54 -0.86 -2.80 -4.24
CA TYR A 54 -1.87 -3.29 -3.31
C TYR A 54 -1.43 -4.59 -2.65
N LEU A 55 -2.07 -4.92 -1.54
CA LEU A 55 -2.00 -6.22 -0.89
C LEU A 55 -3.27 -6.99 -1.18
N GLU A 56 -3.14 -8.28 -1.40
CA GLU A 56 -4.25 -9.18 -1.71
C GLU A 56 -4.11 -10.50 -0.95
N GLY A 57 -5.23 -11.04 -0.48
CA GLY A 57 -5.26 -12.35 0.15
C GLY A 57 -6.67 -12.85 0.44
N GLY A 58 -6.74 -14.09 0.91
CA GLY A 58 -8.00 -14.81 1.00
C GLY A 58 -8.42 -15.41 -0.36
N SER A 59 -9.59 -16.03 -0.40
CA SER A 59 -10.09 -16.68 -1.63
C SER A 59 -10.86 -15.69 -2.49
N GLU A 60 -10.54 -15.58 -3.77
CA GLU A 60 -11.29 -14.79 -4.77
C GLU A 60 -12.77 -15.22 -4.91
N LYS A 61 -13.12 -16.43 -4.42
CA LYS A 61 -14.52 -16.92 -4.39
C LYS A 61 -15.34 -16.29 -3.27
N ASN A 62 -14.67 -15.69 -2.28
CA ASN A 62 -15.30 -15.00 -1.16
C ASN A 62 -15.72 -13.58 -1.56
N PRO A 63 -16.66 -12.95 -0.83
CA PRO A 63 -16.96 -11.52 -1.02
C PRO A 63 -15.70 -10.67 -0.88
N THR A 64 -15.49 -9.74 -1.81
CA THR A 64 -14.32 -8.85 -1.76
C THR A 64 -14.52 -7.76 -0.72
N LEU A 65 -13.49 -7.52 0.09
CA LEU A 65 -13.38 -6.40 1.03
C LEU A 65 -12.21 -5.51 0.61
N LEU A 66 -12.54 -4.33 0.09
CA LEU A 66 -11.55 -3.33 -0.32
C LEU A 66 -11.29 -2.34 0.83
N LEU A 67 -10.02 -2.20 1.19
CA LEU A 67 -9.53 -1.41 2.32
C LEU A 67 -8.82 -0.15 1.82
N ILE A 68 -9.28 1.03 2.22
CA ILE A 68 -8.80 2.33 1.77
C ILE A 68 -8.18 3.08 2.95
N HIS A 69 -6.86 3.32 2.90
CA HIS A 69 -6.12 3.97 3.98
C HIS A 69 -6.40 5.48 4.08
N GLY A 70 -5.99 6.10 5.19
CA GLY A 70 -6.08 7.54 5.42
C GLY A 70 -4.90 8.32 4.84
N PHE A 71 -4.95 9.65 5.01
CA PHE A 71 -3.87 10.54 4.60
C PHE A 71 -2.57 10.20 5.34
N GLY A 72 -1.45 10.15 4.60
CA GLY A 72 -0.13 9.84 5.15
C GLY A 72 0.08 8.37 5.56
N ALA A 73 -0.89 7.50 5.31
CA ALA A 73 -0.81 6.06 5.53
C ALA A 73 -0.52 5.31 4.22
N ASP A 74 -0.44 4.00 4.31
CA ASP A 74 -0.24 3.07 3.21
C ASP A 74 -1.07 1.77 3.41
N LYS A 75 -1.00 0.86 2.44
CA LYS A 75 -1.68 -0.45 2.47
C LYS A 75 -1.32 -1.31 3.67
N ASP A 76 -0.09 -1.19 4.19
CA ASP A 76 0.38 -1.99 5.33
C ASP A 76 -0.31 -1.62 6.65
N ASN A 77 -0.93 -0.45 6.74
CA ASN A 77 -1.73 -0.07 7.91
C ASN A 77 -2.90 -1.02 8.20
N TRP A 78 -3.31 -1.81 7.21
CA TRP A 78 -4.41 -2.73 7.30
C TRP A 78 -4.04 -4.14 7.77
N LEU A 79 -2.74 -4.49 7.87
CA LEU A 79 -2.27 -5.86 8.12
C LEU A 79 -2.92 -6.52 9.34
N ARG A 80 -2.99 -5.81 10.46
CA ARG A 80 -3.59 -6.34 11.70
C ARG A 80 -5.10 -6.52 11.60
N PHE A 81 -5.77 -5.60 10.91
CA PHE A 81 -7.21 -5.67 10.66
C PHE A 81 -7.56 -6.77 9.67
N ALA A 82 -6.79 -6.91 8.61
CA ALA A 82 -7.00 -7.87 7.54
C ALA A 82 -6.82 -9.34 8.00
N ARG A 83 -5.85 -9.58 8.90
CA ARG A 83 -5.44 -10.93 9.32
C ARG A 83 -6.60 -11.87 9.66
N PRO A 84 -7.58 -11.54 10.52
CA PRO A 84 -8.71 -12.41 10.81
C PRO A 84 -9.75 -12.47 9.69
N LEU A 85 -9.66 -11.61 8.68
CA LEU A 85 -10.67 -11.46 7.63
C LEU A 85 -10.36 -12.27 6.38
N THR A 86 -9.10 -12.60 6.11
CA THR A 86 -8.68 -13.39 4.94
C THR A 86 -9.26 -14.81 4.88
N GLU A 87 -9.74 -15.34 6.00
CA GLU A 87 -10.46 -16.61 6.03
C GLU A 87 -11.87 -16.52 5.42
N ARG A 88 -12.49 -15.34 5.45
CA ARG A 88 -13.90 -15.12 5.08
C ARG A 88 -14.09 -14.19 3.90
N TYR A 89 -13.12 -13.37 3.60
CA TYR A 89 -13.15 -12.37 2.54
C TYR A 89 -11.97 -12.54 1.61
N HIS A 90 -12.16 -12.16 0.36
CA HIS A 90 -11.11 -11.77 -0.54
C HIS A 90 -10.71 -10.34 -0.15
N VAL A 91 -9.61 -10.18 0.58
CA VAL A 91 -9.18 -8.89 1.11
C VAL A 91 -8.22 -8.22 0.14
N VAL A 92 -8.50 -6.98 -0.21
CA VAL A 92 -7.66 -6.14 -1.05
C VAL A 92 -7.40 -4.81 -0.33
N ALA A 93 -6.15 -4.43 -0.13
CA ALA A 93 -5.77 -3.16 0.48
C ALA A 93 -4.85 -2.40 -0.48
N LEU A 94 -5.32 -1.28 -1.05
CA LEU A 94 -4.54 -0.53 -2.04
C LEU A 94 -3.76 0.61 -1.39
N ASP A 95 -2.65 0.98 -2.03
CA ASP A 95 -2.05 2.30 -1.87
C ASP A 95 -2.76 3.28 -2.81
N LEU A 96 -3.41 4.30 -2.25
CA LEU A 96 -3.97 5.38 -3.07
C LEU A 96 -2.86 6.06 -3.89
N PRO A 97 -3.11 6.47 -5.15
CA PRO A 97 -2.20 7.32 -5.89
C PRO A 97 -1.75 8.54 -5.07
N GLY A 98 -0.43 8.78 -5.04
CA GLY A 98 0.19 9.78 -4.17
C GLY A 98 0.77 9.22 -2.86
N PHE A 99 0.49 7.96 -2.52
CA PHE A 99 0.89 7.33 -1.26
C PHE A 99 1.58 5.99 -1.48
N GLY A 100 2.20 5.47 -0.41
CA GLY A 100 2.83 4.15 -0.38
C GLY A 100 3.76 3.90 -1.56
N ASP A 101 3.59 2.77 -2.22
CA ASP A 101 4.36 2.33 -3.39
C ASP A 101 3.65 2.63 -4.72
N SER A 102 2.43 3.20 -4.70
CA SER A 102 1.71 3.64 -5.89
C SER A 102 2.32 4.89 -6.54
N SER A 103 2.01 5.11 -7.82
CA SER A 103 2.42 6.29 -8.60
C SER A 103 2.09 7.60 -7.91
N LYS A 104 3.02 8.59 -8.01
CA LYS A 104 2.92 9.91 -7.38
C LYS A 104 3.11 11.05 -8.40
N PRO A 105 2.23 11.19 -9.42
CA PRO A 105 2.37 12.22 -10.44
C PRO A 105 2.23 13.63 -9.82
N GLN A 106 3.21 14.50 -10.07
CA GLN A 106 3.29 15.82 -9.42
C GLN A 106 2.16 16.80 -9.82
N GLN A 107 1.60 16.64 -11.02
CA GLN A 107 0.56 17.54 -11.55
C GLN A 107 -0.85 16.96 -11.48
N ALA A 108 -1.03 15.84 -10.77
CA ALA A 108 -2.35 15.22 -10.63
C ALA A 108 -3.16 15.84 -9.48
N SER A 109 -4.46 15.85 -9.61
CA SER A 109 -5.34 16.13 -8.47
C SER A 109 -5.35 14.94 -7.50
N TYR A 110 -5.41 15.26 -6.21
CA TYR A 110 -5.51 14.30 -5.11
C TYR A 110 -6.73 14.56 -4.23
N ASP A 111 -7.74 15.29 -4.74
CA ASP A 111 -9.00 15.49 -4.05
C ASP A 111 -9.76 14.16 -3.88
N VAL A 112 -10.68 14.13 -2.92
CA VAL A 112 -11.45 12.94 -2.56
C VAL A 112 -12.26 12.40 -3.74
N GLY A 113 -12.79 13.29 -4.60
CA GLY A 113 -13.56 12.91 -5.77
C GLY A 113 -12.73 12.16 -6.80
N THR A 114 -11.56 12.71 -7.14
CA THR A 114 -10.60 12.08 -8.04
C THR A 114 -10.08 10.74 -7.48
N GLN A 115 -9.82 10.67 -6.19
CA GLN A 115 -9.39 9.42 -5.56
C GLN A 115 -10.50 8.35 -5.58
N ALA A 116 -11.77 8.74 -5.40
CA ALA A 116 -12.88 7.79 -5.49
C ALA A 116 -13.02 7.17 -6.89
N GLU A 117 -12.85 7.96 -7.96
CA GLU A 117 -12.85 7.44 -9.34
C GLU A 117 -11.64 6.51 -9.60
N ARG A 118 -10.47 6.86 -9.07
CA ARG A 118 -9.27 5.98 -9.18
C ARG A 118 -9.48 4.66 -8.48
N VAL A 119 -10.15 4.64 -7.32
CA VAL A 119 -10.51 3.40 -6.62
C VAL A 119 -11.50 2.59 -7.45
N ALA A 120 -12.46 3.22 -8.15
CA ALA A 120 -13.38 2.52 -9.04
C ALA A 120 -12.65 1.90 -10.24
N ASN A 121 -11.76 2.66 -10.88
CA ASN A 121 -10.95 2.17 -12.00
C ASN A 121 -10.02 1.03 -11.55
N PHE A 122 -9.43 1.14 -10.35
CA PHE A 122 -8.62 0.08 -9.76
C PHE A 122 -9.45 -1.20 -9.55
N ALA A 123 -10.62 -1.11 -8.92
CA ALA A 123 -11.49 -2.27 -8.69
C ALA A 123 -11.87 -2.95 -10.01
N ALA A 124 -12.18 -2.16 -11.05
CA ALA A 124 -12.46 -2.68 -12.39
C ALA A 124 -11.24 -3.36 -13.01
N ALA A 125 -10.04 -2.80 -12.85
CA ALA A 125 -8.79 -3.33 -13.41
C ALA A 125 -8.39 -4.68 -12.80
N ILE A 126 -8.71 -4.92 -11.52
CA ILE A 126 -8.51 -6.23 -10.86
C ILE A 126 -9.72 -7.16 -11.02
N GLY A 127 -10.71 -6.81 -11.85
CA GLY A 127 -11.87 -7.66 -12.16
C GLY A 127 -12.95 -7.71 -11.08
N VAL A 128 -12.89 -6.84 -10.06
CA VAL A 128 -13.84 -6.81 -8.94
C VAL A 128 -15.03 -5.91 -9.28
N ARG A 129 -16.24 -6.51 -9.36
CA ARG A 129 -17.50 -5.81 -9.70
C ARG A 129 -18.39 -5.54 -8.49
N ARG A 130 -18.30 -6.37 -7.46
CA ARG A 130 -19.07 -6.25 -6.22
C ARG A 130 -18.12 -6.36 -5.05
N LEU A 131 -18.19 -5.39 -4.16
CA LEU A 131 -17.25 -5.31 -3.05
C LEU A 131 -17.88 -4.65 -1.82
N HIS A 132 -17.34 -4.96 -0.67
CA HIS A 132 -17.51 -4.20 0.56
C HIS A 132 -16.35 -3.19 0.66
N LEU A 133 -16.63 -2.02 1.21
CA LEU A 133 -15.64 -0.97 1.42
C LEU A 133 -15.40 -0.77 2.91
N ALA A 134 -14.15 -0.66 3.30
CA ALA A 134 -13.77 -0.10 4.59
C ALA A 134 -12.68 0.96 4.37
N GLY A 135 -12.84 2.11 5.02
CA GLY A 135 -11.92 3.22 4.89
C GLY A 135 -11.64 3.88 6.23
N ASN A 136 -10.42 4.35 6.42
CA ASN A 136 -10.00 5.10 7.58
C ASN A 136 -9.84 6.59 7.22
N SER A 137 -10.41 7.52 8.02
CA SER A 137 -10.23 8.96 7.84
C SER A 137 -10.55 9.42 6.39
N MET A 138 -9.58 9.95 5.65
CA MET A 138 -9.72 10.29 4.23
C MET A 138 -10.24 9.10 3.40
N GLY A 139 -9.75 7.88 3.67
CA GLY A 139 -10.23 6.66 3.01
C GLY A 139 -11.70 6.37 3.29
N GLY A 140 -12.22 6.74 4.47
CA GLY A 140 -13.65 6.66 4.78
C GLY A 140 -14.49 7.64 3.94
N HIS A 141 -14.00 8.87 3.71
CA HIS A 141 -14.62 9.83 2.80
C HIS A 141 -14.65 9.30 1.35
N ILE A 142 -13.52 8.74 0.90
CA ILE A 142 -13.41 8.13 -0.44
C ILE A 142 -14.39 6.97 -0.57
N ALA A 143 -14.46 6.09 0.42
CA ALA A 143 -15.38 4.95 0.44
C ALA A 143 -16.85 5.37 0.38
N ALA A 144 -17.24 6.40 1.14
CA ALA A 144 -18.60 6.93 1.13
C ALA A 144 -18.95 7.53 -0.24
N LEU A 145 -18.04 8.29 -0.84
CA LEU A 145 -18.25 8.88 -2.16
C LEU A 145 -18.30 7.82 -3.26
N TYR A 146 -17.42 6.82 -3.19
CA TYR A 146 -17.47 5.65 -4.08
C TYR A 146 -18.84 4.97 -4.02
N ALA A 147 -19.32 4.62 -2.83
CA ALA A 147 -20.61 3.94 -2.67
C ALA A 147 -21.81 4.77 -3.16
N ALA A 148 -21.71 6.11 -3.07
CA ALA A 148 -22.76 7.01 -3.58
C ALA A 148 -22.78 7.08 -5.12
N ARG A 149 -21.64 6.91 -5.80
CA ARG A 149 -21.50 7.00 -7.25
C ARG A 149 -21.60 5.68 -7.98
N HIS A 150 -21.27 4.58 -7.29
CA HIS A 150 -21.20 3.21 -7.83
C HIS A 150 -22.01 2.27 -6.94
N PRO A 151 -23.36 2.37 -6.93
CA PRO A 151 -24.25 1.58 -6.07
C PRO A 151 -24.28 0.08 -6.42
#